data_ea18e7f5bf513880bfea322038e8751d
#
_entry.id   ea18e7f5bf513880bfea322038e8751d
#
_cell.length_a   1.000
_cell.length_b   1.000
_cell.length_c   1.000
_cell.angle_alpha   90.00
_cell.angle_beta   90.00
_cell.angle_gamma   90.00
#
_symmetry.space_group_name_H-M   'P 1'
#
loop_
_entity.id
_entity.type
_entity.pdbx_description
1 polymer ?
#
loop_
_entity_poly.entity_id
_entity_poly.type
_entity_poly.pdbx_seq_one_letter_code
_entity_poly.pdbx_strand_id
1 'polypeptide(L)'
;MNKIVFASLALFLLRDCNVEGPRFRGPIAGTWGGENAGLIAFDTTAHVHIGCTAGDTKQQLVADSAGRFDAPGRYNITLYPVARGPDHPARFTGSTDGHVMTLTVTLTDTAVTLGPVQLVFGKEPKMGMCPICRKPAARSGQE
;
A
#
# COMPACT_ATOMS: atom_id res chain seq x y z
N MET A 1 -12.93 -61.60 -37.04
CA MET A 1 -12.90 -60.19 -37.57
C MET A 1 -13.01 -59.25 -36.39
N ASN A 2 -11.85 -58.83 -35.86
CA ASN A 2 -11.77 -57.93 -34.70
C ASN A 2 -11.65 -56.46 -35.21
N LYS A 3 -12.64 -55.68 -34.90
CA LYS A 3 -12.58 -54.23 -35.13
C LYS A 3 -11.99 -53.55 -33.90
N ILE A 4 -10.74 -53.12 -34.00
CA ILE A 4 -10.07 -52.31 -33.00
C ILE A 4 -10.53 -50.86 -33.20
N VAL A 5 -11.27 -50.32 -32.23
CA VAL A 5 -11.68 -48.92 -32.21
C VAL A 5 -10.58 -48.15 -31.45
N PHE A 6 -9.80 -47.35 -32.19
CA PHE A 6 -8.86 -46.40 -31.60
C PHE A 6 -9.66 -45.17 -31.10
N ALA A 7 -9.82 -45.09 -29.82
CA ALA A 7 -10.30 -43.85 -29.17
C ALA A 7 -9.12 -42.85 -29.05
N SER A 8 -9.09 -41.85 -29.94
CA SER A 8 -8.15 -40.75 -29.85
C SER A 8 -8.57 -39.84 -28.71
N LEU A 9 -7.82 -39.89 -27.61
CA LEU A 9 -7.94 -39.00 -26.48
C LEU A 9 -7.25 -37.67 -26.85
N ALA A 10 -8.01 -36.70 -27.34
CA ALA A 10 -7.52 -35.34 -27.57
C ALA A 10 -7.35 -34.62 -26.24
N LEU A 11 -6.12 -34.59 -25.76
CA LEU A 11 -5.73 -33.82 -24.59
C LEU A 11 -5.71 -32.33 -24.96
N PHE A 12 -6.81 -31.62 -24.70
CA PHE A 12 -6.87 -30.16 -24.80
C PHE A 12 -6.00 -29.57 -23.69
N LEU A 13 -4.77 -29.19 -24.03
CA LEU A 13 -3.95 -28.31 -23.21
C LEU A 13 -4.57 -26.92 -23.24
N LEU A 14 -5.39 -26.61 -22.25
CA LEU A 14 -5.79 -25.24 -21.95
C LEU A 14 -4.52 -24.48 -21.55
N ARG A 15 -3.89 -23.82 -22.51
CA ARG A 15 -2.90 -22.79 -22.22
C ARG A 15 -3.69 -21.61 -21.66
N ASP A 16 -3.66 -21.43 -20.36
CA ASP A 16 -4.01 -20.17 -19.73
C ASP A 16 -3.09 -19.09 -20.33
N CYS A 17 -3.60 -18.36 -21.30
CA CYS A 17 -2.99 -17.11 -21.73
C CYS A 17 -3.19 -16.10 -20.60
N ASN A 18 -2.33 -16.13 -19.63
CA ASN A 18 -2.17 -15.04 -18.67
C ASN A 18 -1.61 -13.85 -19.46
N VAL A 19 -2.49 -13.05 -20.02
CA VAL A 19 -2.12 -11.76 -20.64
C VAL A 19 -1.82 -10.81 -19.47
N GLU A 20 -0.62 -10.91 -18.93
CA GLU A 20 -0.11 -9.87 -18.03
C GLU A 20 0.04 -8.60 -18.86
N GLY A 21 -0.84 -7.63 -18.62
CA GLY A 21 -0.72 -6.30 -19.21
C GLY A 21 0.64 -5.66 -18.85
N PRO A 22 1.04 -4.60 -19.55
CA PRO A 22 2.29 -3.92 -19.29
C PRO A 22 2.32 -3.46 -17.82
N ARG A 23 3.25 -4.02 -17.05
CA ARG A 23 3.47 -3.66 -15.64
C ARG A 23 4.27 -2.37 -15.58
N PHE A 24 3.89 -1.48 -14.68
CA PHE A 24 4.65 -0.27 -14.42
C PHE A 24 6.05 -0.65 -13.91
N ARG A 25 7.06 0.02 -14.45
CA ARG A 25 8.46 -0.14 -14.04
C ARG A 25 9.12 1.23 -13.97
N GLY A 26 9.89 1.47 -12.91
CA GLY A 26 10.65 2.68 -12.74
C GLY A 26 10.25 3.49 -11.51
N PRO A 27 10.68 4.75 -11.45
CA PRO A 27 10.41 5.63 -10.32
C PRO A 27 8.91 5.87 -10.14
N ILE A 28 8.46 5.73 -8.89
CA ILE A 28 7.11 6.07 -8.48
C ILE A 28 7.15 7.52 -8.01
N ALA A 29 6.28 8.37 -8.55
CA ALA A 29 6.21 9.78 -8.21
C ALA A 29 4.75 10.24 -8.09
N GLY A 30 4.54 11.44 -7.51
CA GLY A 30 3.26 12.11 -7.43
C GLY A 30 2.38 11.68 -6.26
N THR A 31 1.11 12.11 -6.32
CA THR A 31 0.12 11.90 -5.26
C THR A 31 -0.72 10.66 -5.56
N TRP A 32 -0.90 9.85 -4.53
CA TRP A 32 -1.69 8.63 -4.54
C TRP A 32 -2.66 8.64 -3.36
N GLY A 33 -3.93 8.51 -3.61
CA GLY A 33 -4.97 8.60 -2.59
C GLY A 33 -5.91 7.41 -2.55
N GLY A 34 -6.34 7.06 -1.35
CA GLY A 34 -7.29 5.99 -1.07
C GLY A 34 -8.18 6.31 0.13
N GLU A 35 -8.96 5.35 0.55
CA GLU A 35 -9.76 5.46 1.78
C GLU A 35 -8.84 5.33 2.99
N ASN A 36 -8.82 6.37 3.82
CA ASN A 36 -8.02 6.45 5.05
C ASN A 36 -6.51 6.21 4.85
N ALA A 37 -6.01 6.46 3.63
CA ALA A 37 -4.61 6.31 3.29
C ALA A 37 -4.20 7.22 2.13
N GLY A 38 -2.93 7.63 2.13
CA GLY A 38 -2.35 8.43 1.06
C GLY A 38 -0.84 8.32 1.02
N LEU A 39 -0.28 8.59 -0.14
CA LEU A 39 1.15 8.63 -0.38
C LEU A 39 1.49 9.79 -1.30
N ILE A 40 2.54 10.53 -0.98
CA ILE A 40 3.16 11.51 -1.88
C ILE A 40 4.60 11.05 -2.11
N ALA A 41 4.90 10.66 -3.34
CA ALA A 41 6.23 10.21 -3.73
C ALA A 41 7.00 11.34 -4.41
N PHE A 42 8.21 11.56 -3.94
CA PHE A 42 9.20 12.51 -4.45
C PHE A 42 10.38 11.76 -5.09
N ASP A 43 11.28 12.49 -5.70
CA ASP A 43 12.48 11.92 -6.35
C ASP A 43 13.44 11.25 -5.37
N THR A 44 13.37 11.55 -4.09
CA THR A 44 14.29 11.05 -3.06
C THR A 44 13.60 10.27 -1.95
N THR A 45 12.33 10.54 -1.68
CA THR A 45 11.57 9.97 -0.55
C THR A 45 10.11 9.82 -0.93
N ALA A 46 9.34 9.12 -0.11
CA ALA A 46 7.88 9.13 -0.15
C ALA A 46 7.33 9.32 1.27
N HIS A 47 6.34 10.19 1.38
CA HIS A 47 5.57 10.42 2.60
C HIS A 47 4.27 9.62 2.55
N VAL A 48 3.99 8.85 3.59
CA VAL A 48 2.86 7.93 3.67
C VAL A 48 2.03 8.22 4.91
N HIS A 49 0.72 8.27 4.72
CA HIS A 49 -0.28 8.25 5.79
C HIS A 49 -1.14 6.99 5.68
N ILE A 50 -1.33 6.29 6.80
CA ILE A 50 -2.35 5.25 6.95
C ILE A 50 -3.11 5.55 8.25
N GLY A 51 -4.39 5.88 8.12
CA GLY A 51 -5.16 6.40 9.25
C GLY A 51 -4.54 7.68 9.81
N CYS A 52 -4.43 7.73 11.14
CA CYS A 52 -3.84 8.87 11.86
C CYS A 52 -2.35 8.72 12.13
N THR A 53 -1.68 7.83 11.43
CA THR A 53 -0.24 7.55 11.56
C THR A 53 0.49 7.89 10.27
N ALA A 54 1.79 8.13 10.34
CA ALA A 54 2.55 8.56 9.18
C ALA A 54 4.01 8.11 9.23
N GLY A 55 4.64 8.09 8.07
CA GLY A 55 6.05 7.78 7.94
C GLY A 55 6.63 8.18 6.59
N ASP A 56 7.94 8.05 6.50
CA ASP A 56 8.70 8.44 5.32
C ASP A 56 9.66 7.34 4.90
N THR A 57 9.80 7.13 3.60
CA THR A 57 10.87 6.30 3.06
C THR A 57 12.20 7.05 3.13
N LYS A 58 13.30 6.30 3.23
CA LYS A 58 14.65 6.88 3.19
C LYS A 58 15.21 7.02 1.78
N GLN A 59 14.49 6.55 0.79
CA GLN A 59 14.90 6.55 -0.61
C GLN A 59 13.68 6.66 -1.52
N GLN A 60 13.91 6.98 -2.78
CA GLN A 60 12.91 6.96 -3.82
C GLN A 60 12.25 5.59 -3.91
N LEU A 61 10.94 5.57 -4.11
CA LEU A 61 10.22 4.34 -4.46
C LEU A 61 10.44 4.02 -5.93
N VAL A 62 10.91 2.80 -6.19
CA VAL A 62 11.16 2.32 -7.55
C VAL A 62 10.49 0.96 -7.72
N ALA A 63 9.64 0.84 -8.73
CA ALA A 63 9.01 -0.42 -9.09
C ALA A 63 9.94 -1.26 -9.98
N ASP A 64 10.04 -2.55 -9.69
CA ASP A 64 10.74 -3.54 -10.50
C ASP A 64 9.95 -3.91 -11.77
N SER A 65 10.48 -4.85 -12.57
CA SER A 65 9.82 -5.32 -13.80
C SER A 65 8.48 -6.02 -13.56
N ALA A 66 8.19 -6.42 -12.32
CA ALA A 66 6.91 -7.00 -11.90
C ALA A 66 5.97 -5.95 -11.27
N GLY A 67 6.36 -4.66 -11.28
CA GLY A 67 5.61 -3.58 -10.66
C GLY A 67 5.73 -3.55 -9.14
N ARG A 68 6.61 -4.33 -8.52
CA ARG A 68 6.77 -4.42 -7.07
C ARG A 68 7.81 -3.43 -6.59
N PHE A 69 7.63 -2.90 -5.41
CA PHE A 69 8.60 -2.04 -4.74
C PHE A 69 8.79 -2.46 -3.29
N ASP A 70 9.96 -2.13 -2.76
CA ASP A 70 10.36 -2.38 -1.38
C ASP A 70 11.41 -1.33 -0.98
N ALA A 71 11.07 -0.47 -0.03
CA ALA A 71 11.94 0.60 0.42
C ALA A 71 12.01 0.65 1.95
N PRO A 72 13.19 0.86 2.52
CA PRO A 72 13.34 1.12 3.95
C PRO A 72 12.91 2.54 4.29
N GLY A 73 12.47 2.72 5.52
CA GLY A 73 12.11 4.04 6.02
C GLY A 73 11.89 4.06 7.52
N ARG A 74 11.13 5.03 7.96
CA ARG A 74 10.67 5.19 9.34
C ARG A 74 9.17 5.43 9.37
N TYR A 75 8.52 4.95 10.39
CA TYR A 75 7.08 5.10 10.58
C TYR A 75 6.74 5.37 12.03
N ASN A 76 5.86 6.34 12.26
CA ASN A 76 5.37 6.69 13.58
C ASN A 76 3.93 6.21 13.73
N ILE A 77 3.69 5.33 14.68
CA ILE A 77 2.36 4.78 15.01
C ILE A 77 1.63 5.56 16.09
N THR A 78 2.22 6.65 16.58
CA THR A 78 1.56 7.52 17.55
C THR A 78 0.47 8.32 16.84
N LEU A 79 -0.74 8.22 17.34
CA LEU A 79 -1.88 8.93 16.80
C LEU A 79 -1.74 10.45 17.05
N TYR A 80 -1.72 11.23 15.97
CA TYR A 80 -1.74 12.69 16.07
C TYR A 80 -3.06 13.17 16.72
N PRO A 81 -3.07 14.21 17.59
CA PRO A 81 -2.03 15.16 17.93
C PRO A 81 -1.32 14.90 19.28
N VAL A 82 -1.26 13.68 19.77
CA VAL A 82 -0.52 13.34 20.99
C VAL A 82 0.97 13.60 20.79
N ALA A 83 1.71 13.81 21.90
CA ALA A 83 3.16 13.90 21.84
C ALA A 83 3.73 12.73 21.05
N ARG A 84 4.52 13.03 20.01
CA ARG A 84 5.04 11.98 19.11
C ARG A 84 5.88 10.99 19.91
N GLY A 85 5.48 9.73 19.83
CA GLY A 85 6.31 8.60 20.24
C GLY A 85 7.51 8.43 19.31
N PRO A 86 8.36 7.42 19.54
CA PRO A 86 9.51 7.16 18.69
C PRO A 86 9.08 6.77 17.28
N ASP A 87 9.91 7.12 16.31
CA ASP A 87 9.81 6.58 14.97
C ASP A 87 10.38 5.16 14.97
N HIS A 88 9.67 4.23 14.39
CA HIS A 88 10.09 2.85 14.22
C HIS A 88 10.74 2.64 12.85
N PRO A 89 11.82 1.85 12.75
CA PRO A 89 12.31 1.41 11.45
C PRO A 89 11.22 0.60 10.74
N ALA A 90 11.01 0.89 9.45
CA ALA A 90 9.92 0.30 8.68
C ALA A 90 10.33 -0.09 7.27
N ARG A 91 9.58 -1.02 6.68
CA ARG A 91 9.63 -1.39 5.26
C ARG A 91 8.31 -0.99 4.61
N PHE A 92 8.42 -0.32 3.48
CA PHE A 92 7.30 0.08 2.63
C PHE A 92 7.31 -0.83 1.42
N THR A 93 6.37 -1.76 1.36
CA THR A 93 6.31 -2.80 0.33
C THR A 93 4.99 -2.73 -0.41
N GLY A 94 4.99 -3.14 -1.66
CA GLY A 94 3.77 -3.18 -2.43
C GLY A 94 3.97 -3.43 -3.91
N SER A 95 2.94 -3.14 -4.67
CA SER A 95 2.95 -3.26 -6.12
C SER A 95 2.07 -2.19 -6.77
N THR A 96 2.42 -1.82 -8.00
CA THR A 96 1.63 -0.88 -8.80
C THR A 96 1.66 -1.23 -10.28
N ASP A 97 0.58 -0.89 -10.98
CA ASP A 97 0.49 -0.90 -12.44
C ASP A 97 0.69 0.52 -13.02
N GLY A 98 1.02 1.51 -12.18
CA GLY A 98 1.12 2.92 -12.55
C GLY A 98 -0.18 3.71 -12.34
N HIS A 99 -1.29 3.05 -12.13
CA HIS A 99 -2.61 3.62 -11.91
C HIS A 99 -3.14 3.31 -10.52
N VAL A 100 -3.02 2.07 -10.12
CA VAL A 100 -3.41 1.56 -8.80
C VAL A 100 -2.18 1.03 -8.09
N MET A 101 -2.09 1.28 -6.80
CA MET A 101 -1.03 0.81 -5.93
C MET A 101 -1.63 0.05 -4.75
N THR A 102 -1.02 -1.06 -4.39
CA THR A 102 -1.23 -1.71 -3.10
C THR A 102 0.00 -1.45 -2.24
N LEU A 103 -0.19 -0.92 -1.04
CA LEU A 103 0.90 -0.54 -0.13
C LEU A 103 0.71 -1.21 1.24
N THR A 104 1.79 -1.74 1.77
CA THR A 104 1.89 -2.28 3.13
C THR A 104 3.09 -1.66 3.83
N VAL A 105 2.94 -1.28 5.08
CA VAL A 105 4.02 -0.80 5.94
C VAL A 105 4.22 -1.78 7.08
N THR A 106 5.42 -2.33 7.19
CA THR A 106 5.79 -3.27 8.27
C THR A 106 6.89 -2.64 9.13
N LEU A 107 6.65 -2.53 10.42
CA LEU A 107 7.67 -2.11 11.38
C LEU A 107 8.61 -3.29 11.65
N THR A 108 9.92 -3.04 11.57
CA THR A 108 10.91 -4.13 11.64
C THR A 108 11.42 -4.42 13.05
N ASP A 109 11.13 -3.56 14.00
CA ASP A 109 11.46 -3.70 15.42
C ASP A 109 10.27 -4.16 16.28
N THR A 110 9.10 -4.26 15.68
CA THR A 110 7.87 -4.71 16.36
C THR A 110 7.09 -5.65 15.41
N ALA A 111 6.06 -6.30 15.93
CA ALA A 111 5.18 -7.16 15.10
C ALA A 111 4.00 -6.39 14.47
N VAL A 112 4.16 -5.09 14.19
CA VAL A 112 3.09 -4.25 13.63
C VAL A 112 3.21 -4.17 12.12
N THR A 113 2.09 -4.45 11.46
CA THR A 113 1.91 -4.29 10.01
C THR A 113 0.64 -3.47 9.75
N LEU A 114 0.76 -2.45 8.90
CA LEU A 114 -0.31 -1.55 8.50
C LEU A 114 -0.64 -1.79 7.03
N GLY A 115 -1.91 -1.88 6.71
CA GLY A 115 -2.35 -2.25 5.37
C GLY A 115 -2.62 -3.75 5.20
N PRO A 116 -2.72 -4.28 3.95
CA PRO A 116 -2.55 -3.53 2.70
C PRO A 116 -3.61 -2.45 2.48
N VAL A 117 -3.20 -1.30 1.97
CA VAL A 117 -4.09 -0.23 1.53
C VAL A 117 -4.02 -0.07 0.01
N GLN A 118 -5.14 0.30 -0.59
CA GLN A 118 -5.21 0.55 -2.03
C GLN A 118 -5.23 2.04 -2.31
N LEU A 119 -4.34 2.51 -3.17
CA LEU A 119 -4.17 3.90 -3.55
C LEU A 119 -4.31 4.06 -5.06
N VAL A 120 -4.85 5.19 -5.50
CA VAL A 120 -5.05 5.52 -6.92
C VAL A 120 -4.24 6.77 -7.25
N PHE A 121 -3.50 6.72 -8.36
CA PHE A 121 -2.68 7.83 -8.83
C PHE A 121 -3.53 9.07 -9.14
N GLY A 122 -3.06 10.23 -8.71
CA GLY A 122 -3.73 11.52 -8.93
C GLY A 122 -5.00 11.74 -8.10
N LYS A 123 -5.38 10.79 -7.24
CA LYS A 123 -6.53 10.93 -6.35
C LYS A 123 -6.10 11.55 -5.02
N GLU A 124 -6.93 12.46 -4.48
CA GLU A 124 -6.73 12.97 -3.13
C GLU A 124 -7.08 11.91 -2.09
N PRO A 125 -6.27 11.77 -1.01
CA PRO A 125 -6.58 10.88 0.09
C PRO A 125 -7.87 11.29 0.81
N LYS A 126 -8.76 10.35 1.07
CA LYS A 126 -9.93 10.57 1.93
C LYS A 126 -9.60 10.14 3.35
N MET A 127 -9.04 11.05 4.12
CA MET A 127 -8.67 10.78 5.50
C MET A 127 -9.90 10.82 6.42
N GLY A 128 -10.04 9.81 7.26
CA GLY A 128 -11.02 9.82 8.35
C GLY A 128 -10.63 10.79 9.46
N MET A 129 -11.60 11.12 10.33
CA MET A 129 -11.32 11.94 11.51
C MET A 129 -10.50 11.14 12.53
N CYS A 130 -9.34 11.68 12.91
CA CYS A 130 -8.55 11.09 13.98
C CYS A 130 -9.29 11.20 15.32
N PRO A 131 -9.31 10.13 16.15
CA PRO A 131 -10.08 10.11 17.41
C PRO A 131 -9.77 11.26 18.36
N ILE A 132 -8.59 11.84 18.26
CA ILE A 132 -8.09 12.90 19.13
C ILE A 132 -8.50 14.31 18.64
N CYS A 133 -9.04 14.43 17.46
CA CYS A 133 -9.63 15.68 16.95
C CYS A 133 -11.07 15.89 17.43
N ARG A 134 -11.62 15.02 18.27
CA ARG A 134 -12.90 15.30 18.93
C ARG A 134 -12.72 16.45 19.90
N LYS A 135 -13.41 17.54 19.67
CA LYS A 135 -13.59 18.60 20.66
C LYS A 135 -14.01 17.97 21.97
N PRO A 136 -13.30 18.23 23.10
CA PRO A 136 -13.71 17.70 24.39
C PRO A 136 -15.19 18.05 24.61
N ALA A 137 -15.99 17.07 25.00
CA ALA A 137 -17.36 17.34 25.40
C ALA A 137 -17.31 18.42 26.51
N ALA A 138 -18.04 19.52 26.29
CA ALA A 138 -18.16 20.55 27.31
C ALA A 138 -18.64 19.85 28.59
N ARG A 139 -17.85 19.95 29.67
CA ARG A 139 -18.32 19.51 30.98
C ARG A 139 -19.55 20.35 31.29
N SER A 140 -20.71 19.70 31.27
CA SER A 140 -21.90 20.28 31.87
C SER A 140 -21.58 20.50 33.35
N GLY A 141 -21.50 21.79 33.74
CA GLY A 141 -21.30 22.17 35.12
C GLY A 141 -22.36 21.51 35.98
N GLN A 142 -21.90 20.79 36.99
CA GLN A 142 -22.72 20.53 38.16
C GLN A 142 -22.60 21.74 39.05
N GLU A 143 -23.68 22.49 39.17
CA GLU A 143 -23.95 23.32 40.34
C GLU A 143 -24.37 22.44 41.51
#